data_ff44add96b0dbdcacc8b360a8668e00d
#
_entry.id   ff44add96b0dbdcacc8b360a8668e00d
#
_cell.length_a   1.000
_cell.length_b   1.000
_cell.length_c   1.000
_cell.angle_alpha   90.00
_cell.angle_beta   90.00
_cell.angle_gamma   90.00
#
_symmetry.space_group_name_H-M   'P 1'
#
loop_
_entity.id
_entity.type
_entity.pdbx_description
1 polymer ?
#
loop_
_entity_poly.entity_id
_entity_poly.type
_entity_poly.pdbx_seq_one_letter_code
_entity_poly.pdbx_strand_id
1 'polypeptide(L)'
;RQHMCTSNLEYLINGGHQAILNVKNGKINHSFLGDVLLAAKYQAQHTMKDYKSKNDKEGICRAIRYSFADIGDIIKGTDLWDKDGGEIKTQNHLVTIFDKIKAQLPKDIKGKYTGTKHLELRKDWWEANRDQVWKAMQCGNDNPCSGESDHTPLHDYIPQRLRWMTEWAE
;
A
#
# COMPACT_ATOMS: atom_id res chain seq x y z
N ARG A 1 -9.97 13.46 -4.83
CA ARG A 1 -9.66 12.28 -5.69
C ARG A 1 -10.94 11.57 -6.04
N GLN A 2 -11.26 11.46 -7.32
CA GLN A 2 -12.43 10.70 -7.74
C GLN A 2 -12.22 9.18 -7.71
N HIS A 3 -10.97 8.71 -7.79
CA HIS A 3 -10.64 7.28 -7.71
C HIS A 3 -9.21 7.12 -7.23
N MET A 4 -9.05 6.62 -6.02
CA MET A 4 -7.83 5.96 -5.67
C MET A 4 -7.76 4.64 -6.42
N CYS A 5 -6.69 4.41 -7.14
CA CYS A 5 -6.56 3.21 -7.96
C CYS A 5 -6.19 2.01 -7.06
N THR A 6 -7.16 1.50 -6.29
CA THR A 6 -7.06 0.17 -5.66
C THR A 6 -6.88 -0.91 -6.71
N SER A 7 -7.21 -0.61 -7.97
CA SER A 7 -7.10 -1.51 -9.11
C SER A 7 -5.71 -2.13 -9.28
N ASN A 8 -4.63 -1.47 -8.90
CA ASN A 8 -3.30 -2.06 -8.98
C ASN A 8 -3.10 -3.18 -7.95
N LEU A 9 -3.57 -3.00 -6.71
CA LEU A 9 -3.60 -4.05 -5.69
C LEU A 9 -4.66 -5.10 -6.01
N GLU A 10 -5.85 -4.69 -6.48
CA GLU A 10 -6.89 -5.61 -6.95
C GLU A 10 -6.43 -6.45 -8.13
N TYR A 11 -5.68 -5.88 -9.07
CA TYR A 11 -5.17 -6.63 -10.22
C TYR A 11 -4.17 -7.71 -9.81
N LEU A 12 -3.34 -7.45 -8.82
CA LEU A 12 -2.41 -8.44 -8.27
C LEU A 12 -3.14 -9.54 -7.49
N ILE A 13 -4.27 -9.23 -6.89
CA ILE A 13 -5.07 -10.16 -6.09
C ILE A 13 -6.12 -10.88 -6.95
N ASN A 14 -6.78 -10.19 -7.89
CA ASN A 14 -7.88 -10.68 -8.73
C ASN A 14 -7.46 -11.01 -10.17
N GLY A 15 -6.29 -10.58 -10.63
CA GLY A 15 -5.75 -10.98 -11.92
C GLY A 15 -5.58 -12.48 -11.96
N GLY A 16 -6.13 -13.19 -12.98
CA GLY A 16 -6.34 -14.64 -13.09
C GLY A 16 -5.22 -15.59 -12.68
N HIS A 17 -4.21 -15.10 -12.02
CA HIS A 17 -3.07 -15.86 -11.54
C HIS A 17 -3.11 -16.18 -10.05
N GLN A 18 -3.96 -15.54 -9.24
CA GLN A 18 -4.03 -15.74 -7.77
C GLN A 18 -2.67 -16.08 -7.12
N ALA A 19 -1.60 -15.49 -7.67
CA ALA A 19 -0.23 -15.91 -7.42
C ALA A 19 0.10 -15.87 -5.92
N ILE A 20 -0.40 -14.86 -5.20
CA ILE A 20 -0.19 -14.69 -3.76
C ILE A 20 -0.90 -15.78 -2.95
N LEU A 21 -2.12 -16.18 -3.36
CA LEU A 21 -2.91 -17.19 -2.65
C LEU A 21 -2.37 -18.60 -2.86
N ASN A 22 -1.63 -18.83 -3.96
CA ASN A 22 -1.10 -20.14 -4.36
C ASN A 22 0.37 -20.35 -3.99
N VAL A 23 1.02 -19.43 -3.29
CA VAL A 23 2.42 -19.58 -2.85
C VAL A 23 2.52 -20.73 -1.84
N LYS A 24 3.23 -21.78 -2.26
CA LYS A 24 3.59 -22.93 -1.40
C LYS A 24 4.86 -22.61 -0.61
N ASN A 25 5.00 -23.25 0.56
CA ASN A 25 6.27 -23.35 1.30
C ASN A 25 6.84 -22.05 1.91
N GLY A 26 6.09 -21.40 2.78
CA GLY A 26 6.67 -20.42 3.72
C GLY A 26 7.13 -19.09 3.10
N LYS A 27 6.93 -18.86 1.79
CA LYS A 27 7.39 -17.66 1.08
C LYS A 27 6.31 -16.58 0.89
N ILE A 28 5.13 -16.75 1.48
CA ILE A 28 4.00 -15.84 1.24
C ILE A 28 4.32 -14.38 1.59
N ASN A 29 5.08 -14.17 2.67
CA ASN A 29 5.47 -12.82 3.08
C ASN A 29 6.33 -12.12 2.02
N HIS A 30 7.33 -12.82 1.46
CA HIS A 30 8.19 -12.26 0.41
C HIS A 30 7.44 -12.03 -0.90
N SER A 31 6.55 -12.95 -1.28
CA SER A 31 5.72 -12.80 -2.48
C SER A 31 4.77 -11.63 -2.33
N PHE A 32 4.10 -11.50 -1.18
CA PHE A 32 3.21 -10.39 -0.90
C PHE A 32 3.97 -9.05 -0.92
N LEU A 33 5.15 -8.98 -0.30
CA LEU A 33 5.98 -7.78 -0.36
C LEU A 33 6.34 -7.43 -1.82
N GLY A 34 6.79 -8.41 -2.60
CA GLY A 34 7.12 -8.19 -4.02
C GLY A 34 5.96 -7.61 -4.81
N ASP A 35 4.75 -8.11 -4.59
CA ASP A 35 3.55 -7.64 -5.26
C ASP A 35 3.16 -6.23 -4.80
N VAL A 36 3.29 -5.92 -3.52
CA VAL A 36 3.07 -4.57 -2.99
C VAL A 36 4.07 -3.57 -3.57
N LEU A 37 5.36 -3.95 -3.67
CA LEU A 37 6.38 -3.09 -4.27
C LEU A 37 6.09 -2.81 -5.74
N LEU A 38 5.64 -3.81 -6.48
CA LEU A 38 5.27 -3.67 -7.89
C LEU A 38 4.04 -2.77 -8.05
N ALA A 39 3.00 -2.98 -7.23
CA ALA A 39 1.80 -2.14 -7.23
C ALA A 39 2.14 -0.68 -6.89
N ALA A 40 2.98 -0.45 -5.89
CA ALA A 40 3.42 0.88 -5.49
C ALA A 40 4.18 1.60 -6.61
N LYS A 41 5.10 0.91 -7.30
CA LYS A 41 5.80 1.44 -8.47
C LYS A 41 4.82 1.88 -9.56
N TYR A 42 3.87 1.01 -9.93
CA TYR A 42 2.87 1.33 -10.96
C TYR A 42 1.94 2.46 -10.51
N GLN A 43 1.56 2.51 -9.23
CA GLN A 43 0.75 3.59 -8.68
C GLN A 43 1.47 4.95 -8.83
N ALA A 44 2.76 5.02 -8.50
CA ALA A 44 3.54 6.24 -8.68
C ALA A 44 3.61 6.66 -10.17
N GLN A 45 3.88 5.70 -11.07
CA GLN A 45 3.90 5.97 -12.51
C GLN A 45 2.56 6.47 -13.03
N HIS A 46 1.44 5.88 -12.57
CA HIS A 46 0.09 6.31 -12.94
C HIS A 46 -0.20 7.72 -12.42
N THR A 47 0.15 8.01 -11.17
CA THR A 47 0.01 9.35 -10.57
C THR A 47 0.77 10.39 -11.39
N MET A 48 2.01 10.12 -11.78
CA MET A 48 2.79 11.02 -12.64
C MET A 48 2.15 11.23 -14.01
N LYS A 49 1.61 10.16 -14.62
CA LYS A 49 0.97 10.22 -15.93
C LYS A 49 -0.31 11.03 -15.90
N ASP A 50 -1.11 10.90 -14.88
CA ASP A 50 -2.46 11.50 -14.81
C ASP A 50 -2.46 12.90 -14.20
N TYR A 51 -1.37 13.34 -13.57
CA TYR A 51 -1.28 14.68 -12.99
C TYR A 51 -1.39 15.75 -14.09
N LYS A 52 -2.31 16.70 -13.91
CA LYS A 52 -2.66 17.68 -14.95
C LYS A 52 -1.52 18.60 -15.34
N SER A 53 -0.76 19.09 -14.36
CA SER A 53 0.36 20.02 -14.56
C SER A 53 1.69 19.28 -14.58
N LYS A 54 2.16 18.89 -15.76
CA LYS A 54 3.41 18.11 -15.92
C LYS A 54 4.67 18.84 -15.46
N ASN A 55 4.63 20.16 -15.41
CA ASN A 55 5.76 20.99 -14.98
C ASN A 55 5.81 21.22 -13.46
N ASP A 56 4.74 20.86 -12.74
CA ASP A 56 4.64 21.00 -11.29
C ASP A 56 5.24 19.76 -10.60
N LYS A 57 6.55 19.70 -10.54
CA LYS A 57 7.28 18.59 -9.91
C LYS A 57 6.94 18.42 -8.43
N GLU A 58 6.79 19.52 -7.71
CA GLU A 58 6.45 19.49 -6.29
C GLU A 58 5.04 18.92 -6.05
N GLY A 59 4.06 19.39 -6.81
CA GLY A 59 2.69 18.88 -6.74
C GLY A 59 2.59 17.40 -7.13
N ILE A 60 3.34 16.96 -8.16
CA ILE A 60 3.40 15.54 -8.53
C ILE A 60 3.99 14.72 -7.38
N CYS A 61 5.11 15.16 -6.79
CA CYS A 61 5.73 14.45 -5.68
C CYS A 61 4.80 14.40 -4.46
N ARG A 62 4.11 15.49 -4.14
CA ARG A 62 3.09 15.52 -3.09
C ARG A 62 1.96 14.51 -3.35
N ALA A 63 1.46 14.41 -4.58
CA ALA A 63 0.46 13.42 -4.96
C ALA A 63 0.97 11.98 -4.81
N ILE A 64 2.25 11.71 -5.10
CA ILE A 64 2.87 10.41 -4.87
C ILE A 64 2.95 10.10 -3.37
N ARG A 65 3.30 11.06 -2.52
CA ARG A 65 3.31 10.89 -1.06
C ARG A 65 1.92 10.57 -0.50
N TYR A 66 0.88 11.21 -1.00
CA TYR A 66 -0.50 10.87 -0.63
C TYR A 66 -0.87 9.45 -1.09
N SER A 67 -0.49 9.06 -2.31
CA SER A 67 -0.71 7.69 -2.80
C SER A 67 0.02 6.65 -1.94
N PHE A 68 1.25 6.94 -1.51
CA PHE A 68 2.00 6.09 -0.57
C PHE A 68 1.23 5.89 0.74
N ALA A 69 0.74 6.96 1.33
CA ALA A 69 -0.02 6.90 2.59
C ALA A 69 -1.33 6.12 2.43
N ASP A 70 -2.01 6.27 1.29
CA ASP A 70 -3.24 5.53 1.00
C ASP A 70 -3.01 4.03 0.81
N ILE A 71 -1.89 3.62 0.17
CA ILE A 71 -1.47 2.21 0.13
C ILE A 71 -1.28 1.68 1.56
N GLY A 72 -0.65 2.49 2.42
CA GLY A 72 -0.49 2.15 3.83
C GLY A 72 -1.82 1.93 4.54
N ASP A 73 -2.82 2.78 4.30
CA ASP A 73 -4.15 2.62 4.92
C ASP A 73 -4.86 1.37 4.43
N ILE A 74 -4.79 1.05 3.14
CA ILE A 74 -5.35 -0.19 2.58
C ILE A 74 -4.71 -1.40 3.26
N ILE A 75 -3.38 -1.44 3.34
CA ILE A 75 -2.65 -2.58 3.92
C ILE A 75 -2.95 -2.68 5.43
N LYS A 76 -2.94 -1.59 6.16
CA LYS A 76 -3.27 -1.54 7.60
C LYS A 76 -4.74 -1.88 7.90
N GLY A 77 -5.64 -1.74 6.91
CA GLY A 77 -7.08 -1.91 7.08
C GLY A 77 -7.74 -0.72 7.75
N THR A 78 -7.19 0.47 7.57
CA THR A 78 -7.68 1.75 8.09
C THR A 78 -8.28 2.63 6.99
N ASP A 79 -8.39 2.12 5.76
CA ASP A 79 -8.96 2.83 4.64
C ASP A 79 -10.45 3.13 4.84
N LEU A 80 -10.87 4.36 4.51
CA LEU A 80 -12.24 4.84 4.72
C LEU A 80 -13.21 4.44 3.59
N TRP A 81 -12.73 3.88 2.50
CA TRP A 81 -13.54 3.36 1.38
C TRP A 81 -14.06 1.93 1.61
N ASP A 82 -14.21 1.52 2.85
CA ASP A 82 -14.58 0.17 3.28
C ASP A 82 -15.94 -0.32 2.76
N LYS A 83 -16.74 0.54 2.14
CA LYS A 83 -18.09 0.24 1.63
C LYS A 83 -18.14 -0.04 0.12
N ASP A 84 -17.06 0.23 -0.61
CA ASP A 84 -16.99 -0.11 -2.03
C ASP A 84 -16.77 -1.61 -2.22
N GLY A 85 -17.49 -2.20 -3.19
CA GLY A 85 -17.42 -3.65 -3.46
C GLY A 85 -16.02 -4.13 -3.85
N GLY A 86 -15.21 -3.29 -4.51
CA GLY A 86 -13.80 -3.56 -4.81
C GLY A 86 -12.94 -3.60 -3.56
N GLU A 87 -13.11 -2.60 -2.68
CA GLU A 87 -12.37 -2.51 -1.43
C GLU A 87 -12.70 -3.65 -0.48
N ILE A 88 -13.98 -4.03 -0.36
CA ILE A 88 -14.40 -5.19 0.45
C ILE A 88 -13.68 -6.47 -0.01
N LYS A 89 -13.56 -6.70 -1.32
CA LYS A 89 -12.83 -7.86 -1.86
C LYS A 89 -11.35 -7.78 -1.50
N THR A 90 -10.72 -6.63 -1.70
CA THR A 90 -9.32 -6.38 -1.37
C THR A 90 -9.05 -6.65 0.10
N GLN A 91 -9.90 -6.12 1.00
CA GLN A 91 -9.77 -6.33 2.43
C GLN A 91 -9.93 -7.81 2.83
N ASN A 92 -10.88 -8.53 2.24
CA ASN A 92 -11.05 -9.97 2.49
C ASN A 92 -9.82 -10.79 2.02
N HIS A 93 -9.25 -10.45 0.87
CA HIS A 93 -8.01 -11.08 0.40
C HIS A 93 -6.83 -10.78 1.31
N LEU A 94 -6.69 -9.53 1.78
CA LEU A 94 -5.65 -9.17 2.73
C LEU A 94 -5.78 -9.96 4.03
N VAL A 95 -6.99 -10.13 4.57
CA VAL A 95 -7.22 -11.00 5.75
C VAL A 95 -6.70 -12.40 5.48
N THR A 96 -7.03 -13.00 4.34
CA THR A 96 -6.57 -14.35 3.97
C THR A 96 -5.04 -14.43 3.84
N ILE A 97 -4.39 -13.40 3.27
CA ILE A 97 -2.93 -13.33 3.16
C ILE A 97 -2.31 -13.26 4.55
N PHE A 98 -2.83 -12.39 5.42
CA PHE A 98 -2.30 -12.23 6.77
C PHE A 98 -2.60 -13.42 7.68
N ASP A 99 -3.66 -14.19 7.45
CA ASP A 99 -3.86 -15.51 8.06
C ASP A 99 -2.67 -16.44 7.76
N LYS A 100 -2.26 -16.50 6.50
CA LYS A 100 -1.14 -17.35 6.07
C LYS A 100 0.20 -16.82 6.59
N ILE A 101 0.42 -15.50 6.62
CA ILE A 101 1.62 -14.88 7.22
C ILE A 101 1.68 -15.21 8.70
N LYS A 102 0.58 -14.99 9.44
CA LYS A 102 0.48 -15.32 10.85
C LYS A 102 0.77 -16.80 11.14
N ALA A 103 0.30 -17.70 10.27
CA ALA A 103 0.53 -19.13 10.43
C ALA A 103 2.02 -19.50 10.45
N GLN A 104 2.87 -18.71 9.79
CA GLN A 104 4.32 -18.91 9.68
C GLN A 104 5.13 -18.26 10.81
N LEU A 105 4.51 -17.41 11.62
CA LEU A 105 5.19 -16.77 12.75
C LEU A 105 5.53 -17.78 13.86
N PRO A 106 6.64 -17.58 14.56
CA PRO A 106 6.98 -18.33 15.78
C PRO A 106 5.85 -18.27 16.81
N LYS A 107 5.69 -19.33 17.62
CA LYS A 107 4.58 -19.47 18.57
C LYS A 107 4.51 -18.33 19.59
N ASP A 108 5.66 -17.88 20.07
CA ASP A 108 5.83 -16.78 21.02
C ASP A 108 5.35 -15.43 20.45
N ILE A 109 5.59 -15.17 19.16
CA ILE A 109 5.18 -13.95 18.49
C ILE A 109 3.72 -14.03 18.04
N LYS A 110 3.27 -15.21 17.60
CA LYS A 110 1.93 -15.44 17.07
C LYS A 110 0.82 -15.10 18.07
N GLY A 111 1.08 -15.33 19.37
CA GLY A 111 0.15 -15.04 20.45
C GLY A 111 -0.15 -13.54 20.64
N LYS A 112 0.72 -12.64 20.16
CA LYS A 112 0.52 -11.20 20.18
C LYS A 112 -0.64 -10.75 19.29
N TYR A 113 -0.90 -11.46 18.19
CA TYR A 113 -1.86 -11.04 17.17
C TYR A 113 -3.16 -11.84 17.29
N THR A 114 -4.13 -11.34 18.07
CA THR A 114 -5.37 -12.06 18.41
C THR A 114 -6.56 -11.72 17.52
N GLY A 115 -6.58 -10.54 16.90
CA GLY A 115 -7.72 -10.06 16.10
C GLY A 115 -7.93 -10.85 14.80
N THR A 116 -9.21 -11.09 14.43
CA THR A 116 -9.60 -11.83 13.21
C THR A 116 -9.27 -11.08 11.91
N LYS A 117 -9.24 -9.74 11.93
CA LYS A 117 -8.86 -8.90 10.78
C LYS A 117 -7.34 -8.64 10.71
N HIS A 118 -6.57 -9.16 11.65
CA HIS A 118 -5.11 -9.02 11.75
C HIS A 118 -4.60 -7.57 11.75
N LEU A 119 -5.37 -6.61 12.24
CA LEU A 119 -5.02 -5.19 12.10
C LEU A 119 -3.66 -4.84 12.72
N GLU A 120 -3.34 -5.41 13.87
CA GLU A 120 -2.03 -5.19 14.52
C GLU A 120 -0.89 -5.82 13.72
N LEU A 121 -1.06 -7.04 13.22
CA LEU A 121 -0.07 -7.69 12.37
C LEU A 121 0.13 -6.92 11.05
N ARG A 122 -0.95 -6.42 10.46
CA ARG A 122 -0.92 -5.60 9.23
C ARG A 122 -0.20 -4.29 9.46
N LYS A 123 -0.43 -3.65 10.61
CA LYS A 123 0.28 -2.43 11.00
C LYS A 123 1.78 -2.71 11.18
N ASP A 124 2.15 -3.73 11.96
CA ASP A 124 3.55 -4.09 12.19
C ASP A 124 4.25 -4.48 10.87
N TRP A 125 3.53 -5.17 9.96
CA TRP A 125 4.03 -5.50 8.63
C TRP A 125 4.29 -4.23 7.79
N TRP A 126 3.37 -3.28 7.81
CA TRP A 126 3.55 -2.01 7.12
C TRP A 126 4.77 -1.26 7.66
N GLU A 127 4.89 -1.11 8.96
CA GLU A 127 6.03 -0.46 9.61
C GLU A 127 7.38 -1.08 9.18
N ALA A 128 7.43 -2.39 9.10
CA ALA A 128 8.64 -3.11 8.72
C ALA A 128 9.02 -2.96 7.23
N ASN A 129 8.07 -2.62 6.37
CA ASN A 129 8.27 -2.64 4.92
C ASN A 129 8.05 -1.28 4.23
N ARG A 130 7.51 -0.26 4.92
CA ARG A 130 7.14 1.03 4.34
C ARG A 130 8.29 1.74 3.61
N ASP A 131 9.51 1.60 4.09
CA ASP A 131 10.68 2.20 3.45
C ASP A 131 10.98 1.58 2.08
N GLN A 132 10.79 0.26 1.95
CA GLN A 132 10.94 -0.42 0.67
C GLN A 132 9.82 -0.03 -0.31
N VAL A 133 8.59 0.13 0.19
CA VAL A 133 7.45 0.59 -0.61
C VAL A 133 7.71 2.00 -1.13
N TRP A 134 8.18 2.90 -0.29
CA TRP A 134 8.54 4.25 -0.71
C TRP A 134 9.65 4.25 -1.76
N LYS A 135 10.72 3.49 -1.55
CA LYS A 135 11.79 3.32 -2.54
C LYS A 135 11.29 2.80 -3.87
N ALA A 136 10.35 1.85 -3.87
CA ALA A 136 9.73 1.35 -5.09
C ALA A 136 8.93 2.42 -5.83
N MET A 137 8.25 3.33 -5.11
CA MET A 137 7.53 4.46 -5.70
C MET A 137 8.45 5.52 -6.28
N GLN A 138 9.69 5.60 -5.82
CA GLN A 138 10.71 6.52 -6.36
C GLN A 138 11.44 5.95 -7.59
N CYS A 139 11.25 4.68 -7.94
CA CYS A 139 11.91 4.06 -9.07
C CYS A 139 11.47 4.65 -10.42
N GLY A 140 12.42 5.23 -11.16
CA GLY A 140 12.23 5.78 -12.50
C GLY A 140 13.07 7.04 -12.69
N ASN A 141 13.62 7.22 -13.89
CA ASN A 141 14.56 8.32 -14.17
C ASN A 141 13.90 9.71 -14.10
N ASP A 142 12.58 9.78 -14.26
CA ASP A 142 11.81 11.04 -14.32
C ASP A 142 10.94 11.27 -13.06
N ASN A 143 11.18 10.50 -11.99
CA ASN A 143 10.36 10.64 -10.78
C ASN A 143 10.74 11.94 -10.04
N PRO A 144 9.79 12.88 -9.87
CA PRO A 144 10.08 14.16 -9.24
C PRO A 144 10.44 14.06 -7.75
N CYS A 145 10.13 12.92 -7.11
CA CYS A 145 10.54 12.66 -5.72
C CYS A 145 11.95 12.07 -5.61
N SER A 146 12.59 11.72 -6.74
CA SER A 146 13.96 11.23 -6.73
C SER A 146 14.91 12.38 -6.39
N GLY A 147 15.64 12.27 -5.31
CA GLY A 147 16.59 13.31 -4.84
C GLY A 147 16.08 14.20 -3.71
N GLU A 148 14.80 14.17 -3.36
CA GLU A 148 14.33 14.73 -2.09
C GLU A 148 14.63 13.75 -0.96
N SER A 149 15.32 14.23 0.05
CA SER A 149 15.78 13.54 1.26
C SER A 149 15.52 12.03 1.33
N ASP A 150 16.52 11.23 1.67
CA ASP A 150 16.46 9.76 1.81
C ASP A 150 15.40 9.24 2.82
N HIS A 151 14.52 10.11 3.27
CA HIS A 151 13.54 9.79 4.32
C HIS A 151 12.18 9.42 3.75
N THR A 152 11.66 8.30 4.21
CA THR A 152 10.29 7.87 3.93
C THR A 152 9.30 8.91 4.47
N PRO A 153 8.29 9.34 3.69
CA PRO A 153 7.31 10.33 4.12
C PRO A 153 6.55 9.87 5.36
N LEU A 154 6.16 10.83 6.20
CA LEU A 154 5.36 10.56 7.41
C LEU A 154 3.85 10.71 7.19
N HIS A 155 3.41 10.86 5.94
CA HIS A 155 2.00 11.07 5.59
C HIS A 155 1.10 9.88 5.97
N ASP A 156 1.64 8.67 6.01
CA ASP A 156 0.95 7.45 6.41
C ASP A 156 0.66 7.33 7.93
N TYR A 157 1.23 8.25 8.73
CA TYR A 157 0.88 8.42 10.16
C TYR A 157 -0.24 9.46 10.37
N ILE A 158 -0.53 10.27 9.34
CA ILE A 158 -1.63 11.22 9.40
C ILE A 158 -2.92 10.47 9.06
N PRO A 159 -3.98 10.57 9.89
CA PRO A 159 -5.27 9.96 9.58
C PRO A 159 -5.75 10.33 8.18
N GLN A 160 -6.22 9.34 7.41
CA GLN A 160 -6.61 9.52 6.00
C GLN A 160 -7.59 10.66 5.79
N ARG A 161 -8.57 10.82 6.70
CA ARG A 161 -9.54 11.91 6.63
C ARG A 161 -8.87 13.29 6.67
N LEU A 162 -7.84 13.47 7.48
CA LEU A 162 -7.11 14.75 7.58
C LEU A 162 -6.27 15.00 6.33
N ARG A 163 -5.64 13.95 5.77
CA ARG A 163 -4.92 14.07 4.49
C ARG A 163 -5.85 14.51 3.35
N TRP A 164 -7.03 13.92 3.28
CA TRP A 164 -8.01 14.29 2.25
C TRP A 164 -8.50 15.73 2.40
N MET A 165 -8.66 16.21 3.64
CA MET A 165 -9.03 17.62 3.87
C MET A 165 -7.95 18.58 3.38
N THR A 166 -6.65 18.29 3.59
CA THR A 166 -5.55 19.10 3.06
C THR A 166 -5.46 19.01 1.55
N GLU A 167 -5.60 17.84 0.96
CA GLU A 167 -5.60 17.64 -0.49
C GLU A 167 -6.77 18.37 -1.20
N TRP A 168 -7.88 18.55 -0.51
CA TRP A 168 -9.04 19.31 -1.02
C TRP A 168 -8.87 20.83 -0.93
N ALA A 169 -8.06 21.28 0.02
CA ALA A 169 -7.80 22.70 0.25
C ALA A 169 -6.72 23.29 -0.67
N GLU A 170 -5.94 22.46 -1.33
CA GLU A 170 -4.88 22.80 -2.29
C GLU A 170 -5.41 22.77 -3.75
#